data_fbbef006e36d0834f4e36633c76a52ef
#
_entry.id   fbbef006e36d0834f4e36633c76a52ef
#
_cell.length_a   1.000
_cell.length_b   1.000
_cell.length_c   1.000
_cell.angle_alpha   90.00
_cell.angle_beta   90.00
_cell.angle_gamma   90.00
#
_symmetry.space_group_name_H-M   'P 1'
#
loop_
_entity.id
_entity.type
_entity.pdbx_description
1 polymer ?
#
loop_
_entity_poly.entity_id
_entity_poly.type
_entity_poly.pdbx_seq_one_letter_code
_entity_poly.pdbx_strand_id
1 'polypeptide(L)'
;MPERQRGSVGPLNLMSIPYSLVLRQVQPGEPEQGNKTFPAAQYAQNLNLNDMAKHMASHGSKYSKGDIIAVATQLVDCIREQLLLGNRVNMGDLGTFYVSLKAKAAANAEEFTTDLIKDVAVRWSPSQQFKSLKNEATFTYVGSRESQAEARKAEKERLNALATQQPGEESPEDGDDDEQGGTNLE
;
A
#
# COMPACT_ATOMS: atom_id res chain seq x y z
N MET A 1 22.31 -28.72 16.87
CA MET A 1 21.86 -27.92 15.70
C MET A 1 20.37 -27.67 15.90
N PRO A 2 19.90 -26.44 16.21
CA PRO A 2 18.47 -26.20 16.35
C PRO A 2 17.82 -26.11 14.95
N GLU A 3 16.78 -26.91 14.76
CA GLU A 3 15.92 -26.93 13.58
C GLU A 3 15.34 -25.54 13.32
N ARG A 4 15.57 -25.02 12.12
CA ARG A 4 14.89 -23.84 11.62
C ARG A 4 13.42 -24.19 11.41
N GLN A 5 12.57 -23.74 12.33
CA GLN A 5 11.12 -23.72 12.08
C GLN A 5 10.86 -22.84 10.84
N ARG A 6 10.50 -23.48 9.75
CA ARG A 6 9.92 -22.82 8.58
C ARG A 6 8.58 -22.27 9.04
N GLY A 7 8.48 -20.94 9.17
CA GLY A 7 7.24 -20.27 9.52
C GLY A 7 6.14 -20.65 8.54
N SER A 8 5.15 -21.34 9.04
CA SER A 8 3.89 -21.55 8.31
C SER A 8 3.28 -20.18 8.04
N VAL A 9 2.95 -19.90 6.79
CA VAL A 9 2.14 -18.73 6.42
C VAL A 9 0.74 -18.98 6.98
N GLY A 10 0.50 -18.51 8.20
CA GLY A 10 -0.83 -18.53 8.82
C GLY A 10 -1.79 -17.61 8.06
N PRO A 11 -3.12 -17.74 8.25
CA PRO A 11 -4.09 -16.87 7.63
C PRO A 11 -3.76 -15.42 7.96
N LEU A 12 -3.73 -14.56 6.93
CA LEU A 12 -3.48 -13.13 7.06
C LEU A 12 -4.47 -12.55 8.07
N ASN A 13 -3.97 -12.21 9.25
CA ASN A 13 -4.77 -11.48 10.24
C ASN A 13 -5.10 -10.11 9.62
N LEU A 14 -6.40 -9.78 9.50
CA LEU A 14 -6.88 -8.57 8.80
C LEU A 14 -6.27 -7.25 9.32
N MET A 15 -5.66 -7.26 10.51
CA MET A 15 -5.05 -6.09 11.15
C MET A 15 -3.55 -6.28 11.41
N SER A 16 -2.83 -6.92 10.50
CA SER A 16 -1.40 -7.16 10.62
C SER A 16 -0.62 -6.40 9.55
N ILE A 17 0.49 -5.78 9.96
CA ILE A 17 1.42 -5.10 9.04
C ILE A 17 2.28 -6.16 8.37
N PRO A 18 2.17 -6.34 7.04
CA PRO A 18 3.02 -7.27 6.32
C PRO A 18 4.45 -6.71 6.22
N TYR A 19 5.44 -7.58 6.40
CA TYR A 19 6.84 -7.21 6.25
C TYR A 19 7.65 -8.28 5.53
N SER A 20 8.74 -7.86 4.90
CA SER A 20 9.80 -8.73 4.38
C SER A 20 11.14 -8.42 5.04
N LEU A 21 12.12 -9.27 4.82
CA LEU A 21 13.49 -9.06 5.28
C LEU A 21 14.36 -8.58 4.11
N VAL A 22 15.17 -7.56 4.36
CA VAL A 22 16.12 -6.99 3.41
C VAL A 22 17.50 -6.91 4.01
N LEU A 23 18.50 -7.20 3.20
CA LEU A 23 19.91 -7.04 3.59
C LEU A 23 20.30 -5.58 3.34
N ARG A 24 20.91 -4.95 4.33
CA ARG A 24 21.48 -3.60 4.21
C ARG A 24 22.84 -3.56 4.84
N GLN A 25 23.75 -2.82 4.23
CA GLN A 25 25.04 -2.50 4.80
C GLN A 25 24.87 -1.52 5.98
N VAL A 26 25.48 -1.79 7.12
CA VAL A 26 25.29 -1.07 8.39
C VAL A 26 26.18 0.14 8.45
N GLN A 27 26.58 0.80 7.67
CA GLN A 27 27.29 2.08 7.50
C GLN A 27 28.36 2.00 6.41
N PRO A 28 28.44 2.99 5.53
CA PRO A 28 29.58 3.17 4.64
C PRO A 28 30.78 3.56 5.52
N GLY A 29 31.77 2.68 5.69
CA GLY A 29 32.98 2.97 6.44
C GLY A 29 33.39 1.97 7.52
N GLU A 30 32.51 1.05 7.92
CA GLU A 30 32.88 -0.07 8.83
C GLU A 30 32.71 -1.43 8.11
N PRO A 31 33.70 -1.87 7.32
CA PRO A 31 33.61 -3.09 6.53
C PRO A 31 33.52 -4.37 7.37
N GLU A 32 33.89 -4.33 8.64
CA GLU A 32 33.87 -5.49 9.52
C GLU A 32 32.48 -5.88 10.03
N GLN A 33 31.46 -5.02 9.90
CA GLN A 33 30.10 -5.32 10.39
C GLN A 33 29.20 -6.05 9.39
N GLY A 34 29.61 -6.20 8.15
CA GLY A 34 28.87 -6.95 7.12
C GLY A 34 27.44 -6.47 6.84
N ASN A 35 26.73 -7.19 6.01
CA ASN A 35 25.32 -6.96 5.75
C ASN A 35 24.46 -7.50 6.90
N LYS A 36 23.58 -6.66 7.45
CA LYS A 36 22.60 -7.05 8.46
C LYS A 36 21.19 -7.10 7.85
N THR A 37 20.37 -7.99 8.39
CA THR A 37 18.99 -8.17 7.95
C THR A 37 18.07 -7.23 8.73
N PHE A 38 17.29 -6.44 7.99
CA PHE A 38 16.30 -5.49 8.53
C PHE A 38 14.90 -5.80 8.04
N PRO A 39 13.86 -5.59 8.85
CA PRO A 39 12.49 -5.65 8.38
C PRO A 39 12.18 -4.45 7.48
N ALA A 40 11.46 -4.69 6.40
CA ALA A 40 10.91 -3.67 5.52
C ALA A 40 9.40 -3.89 5.39
N ALA A 41 8.61 -2.86 5.71
CA ALA A 41 7.16 -2.92 5.56
C ALA A 41 6.77 -3.18 4.10
N GLN A 42 5.79 -4.04 3.89
CA GLN A 42 5.20 -4.32 2.59
C GLN A 42 3.79 -3.72 2.55
N TYR A 43 3.46 -3.04 1.46
CA TYR A 43 2.15 -2.44 1.30
C TYR A 43 1.21 -3.40 0.57
N ALA A 44 0.10 -3.74 1.22
CA ALA A 44 -0.92 -4.60 0.61
C ALA A 44 -1.64 -3.88 -0.53
N GLN A 45 -1.99 -2.60 -0.32
CA GLN A 45 -2.72 -1.78 -1.26
C GLN A 45 -2.26 -0.32 -1.20
N ASN A 46 -2.49 0.41 -2.28
CA ASN A 46 -2.37 1.87 -2.31
C ASN A 46 -3.78 2.46 -2.36
N LEU A 47 -4.27 2.89 -1.21
CA LEU A 47 -5.63 3.46 -1.09
C LEU A 47 -5.60 4.94 -1.45
N ASN A 48 -6.50 5.35 -2.33
CA ASN A 48 -6.71 6.74 -2.69
C ASN A 48 -7.85 7.38 -1.87
N LEU A 49 -8.11 8.67 -2.08
CA LEU A 49 -9.16 9.40 -1.36
C LEU A 49 -10.56 8.79 -1.56
N ASN A 50 -10.86 8.28 -2.77
CA ASN A 50 -12.13 7.61 -3.05
C ASN A 50 -12.30 6.32 -2.23
N ASP A 51 -11.22 5.55 -2.09
CA ASP A 51 -11.23 4.30 -1.31
C ASP A 51 -11.41 4.60 0.17
N MET A 52 -10.71 5.63 0.68
CA MET A 52 -10.87 6.09 2.06
C MET A 52 -12.27 6.63 2.34
N ALA A 53 -12.84 7.43 1.44
CA ALA A 53 -14.19 7.96 1.58
C ALA A 53 -15.25 6.85 1.56
N LYS A 54 -15.07 5.83 0.70
CA LYS A 54 -15.92 4.63 0.68
C LYS A 54 -15.83 3.87 2.01
N HIS A 55 -14.62 3.69 2.51
CA HIS A 55 -14.38 3.04 3.79
C HIS A 55 -15.04 3.79 4.95
N MET A 56 -14.85 5.12 5.04
CA MET A 56 -15.48 5.95 6.06
C MET A 56 -17.02 5.89 6.00
N ALA A 57 -17.60 5.94 4.80
CA ALA A 57 -19.05 5.82 4.62
C ALA A 57 -19.58 4.45 5.07
N SER A 58 -18.80 3.37 4.94
CA SER A 58 -19.19 2.01 5.36
C SER A 58 -19.26 1.83 6.88
N HIS A 59 -18.68 2.73 7.67
CA HIS A 59 -18.78 2.73 9.13
C HIS A 59 -20.10 3.33 9.68
N GLY A 60 -21.14 3.46 8.85
CA GLY A 60 -22.42 4.04 9.25
C GLY A 60 -22.39 5.57 9.39
N SER A 61 -21.47 6.22 8.69
CA SER A 61 -21.42 7.68 8.63
C SER A 61 -22.69 8.26 8.04
N LYS A 62 -23.18 9.35 8.62
CA LYS A 62 -24.28 10.15 8.05
C LYS A 62 -23.90 10.91 6.77
N TYR A 63 -22.60 11.02 6.50
CA TYR A 63 -22.08 11.69 5.31
C TYR A 63 -21.93 10.71 4.17
N SER A 64 -22.35 11.13 2.98
CA SER A 64 -22.14 10.34 1.76
C SER A 64 -20.64 10.33 1.37
N LYS A 65 -20.26 9.37 0.54
CA LYS A 65 -18.90 9.33 -0.02
C LYS A 65 -18.54 10.66 -0.71
N GLY A 66 -19.50 11.28 -1.42
CA GLY A 66 -19.30 12.57 -2.10
C GLY A 66 -19.00 13.70 -1.13
N ASP A 67 -19.76 13.79 -0.03
CA ASP A 67 -19.57 14.80 1.01
C ASP A 67 -18.19 14.68 1.64
N ILE A 68 -17.76 13.45 1.94
CA ILE A 68 -16.44 13.17 2.53
C ILE A 68 -15.33 13.63 1.59
N ILE A 69 -15.42 13.33 0.29
CA ILE A 69 -14.44 13.75 -0.70
C ILE A 69 -14.39 15.27 -0.80
N ALA A 70 -15.55 15.94 -0.86
CA ALA A 70 -15.63 17.39 -0.98
C ALA A 70 -14.97 18.09 0.22
N VAL A 71 -15.31 17.66 1.45
CA VAL A 71 -14.72 18.20 2.69
C VAL A 71 -13.23 17.95 2.75
N ALA A 72 -12.77 16.73 2.40
CA ALA A 72 -11.34 16.38 2.42
C ALA A 72 -10.54 17.21 1.40
N THR A 73 -11.09 17.45 0.20
CA THR A 73 -10.44 18.29 -0.82
C THR A 73 -10.31 19.72 -0.33
N GLN A 74 -11.39 20.30 0.20
CA GLN A 74 -11.38 21.65 0.74
C GLN A 74 -10.41 21.79 1.91
N LEU A 75 -10.32 20.78 2.77
CA LEU A 75 -9.37 20.75 3.88
C LEU A 75 -7.92 20.83 3.40
N VAL A 76 -7.57 20.08 2.34
CA VAL A 76 -6.23 20.11 1.75
C VAL A 76 -5.89 21.50 1.24
N ASP A 77 -6.83 22.16 0.54
CA ASP A 77 -6.65 23.51 0.02
C ASP A 77 -6.45 24.53 1.16
N CYS A 78 -7.26 24.46 2.21
CA CYS A 78 -7.11 25.30 3.39
C CYS A 78 -5.78 25.08 4.12
N ILE A 79 -5.36 23.82 4.28
CA ILE A 79 -4.04 23.53 4.88
C ILE A 79 -2.92 24.15 4.04
N ARG A 80 -2.97 24.00 2.72
CA ARG A 80 -1.98 24.57 1.80
C ARG A 80 -1.91 26.09 1.93
N GLU A 81 -3.04 26.77 1.96
CA GLU A 81 -3.14 28.22 2.14
C GLU A 81 -2.48 28.65 3.46
N GLN A 82 -2.82 28.01 4.57
CA GLN A 82 -2.27 28.35 5.89
C GLN A 82 -0.76 28.10 5.97
N LEU A 83 -0.25 27.06 5.34
CA LEU A 83 1.18 26.79 5.27
C LEU A 83 1.93 27.85 4.45
N LEU A 84 1.33 28.38 3.37
CA LEU A 84 1.90 29.47 2.57
C LEU A 84 1.93 30.80 3.35
N LEU A 85 1.01 31.01 4.28
CA LEU A 85 1.01 32.13 5.23
C LEU A 85 2.04 31.96 6.37
N GLY A 86 2.80 30.86 6.37
CA GLY A 86 3.80 30.56 7.40
C GLY A 86 3.22 29.96 8.69
N ASN A 87 1.95 29.62 8.71
CA ASN A 87 1.30 29.04 9.87
C ASN A 87 1.63 27.54 10.02
N ARG A 88 1.59 27.06 11.26
CA ARG A 88 1.53 25.63 11.58
C ARG A 88 0.08 25.25 11.75
N VAL A 89 -0.33 24.16 11.13
CA VAL A 89 -1.72 23.69 11.16
C VAL A 89 -1.82 22.43 12.03
N ASN A 90 -2.39 22.57 13.21
CA ASN A 90 -2.64 21.45 14.12
C ASN A 90 -4.03 20.87 13.83
N MET A 91 -4.07 19.60 13.46
CA MET A 91 -5.27 18.83 13.11
C MET A 91 -5.67 17.82 14.21
N GLY A 92 -5.37 18.15 15.46
CA GLY A 92 -5.71 17.28 16.60
C GLY A 92 -5.02 15.91 16.46
N ASP A 93 -5.83 14.85 16.52
CA ASP A 93 -5.35 13.46 16.47
C ASP A 93 -4.66 13.09 15.16
N LEU A 94 -4.90 13.80 14.06
CA LEU A 94 -4.14 13.61 12.83
C LEU A 94 -2.68 14.06 12.96
N GLY A 95 -2.42 15.06 13.80
CA GLY A 95 -1.07 15.63 13.98
C GLY A 95 -0.95 17.05 13.43
N THR A 96 0.28 17.49 13.20
CA THR A 96 0.57 18.87 12.83
C THR A 96 1.33 18.95 11.52
N PHE A 97 0.84 19.78 10.60
CA PHE A 97 1.53 20.15 9.37
C PHE A 97 2.31 21.45 9.56
N TYR A 98 3.51 21.53 8.99
CA TYR A 98 4.36 22.72 9.02
C TYR A 98 5.34 22.70 7.85
N VAL A 99 5.96 23.84 7.55
CA VAL A 99 6.97 23.95 6.52
C VAL A 99 8.37 23.95 7.10
N SER A 100 9.33 23.44 6.35
CA SER A 100 10.76 23.59 6.61
C SER A 100 11.46 24.08 5.33
N LEU A 101 12.42 24.99 5.49
CA LEU A 101 13.18 25.53 4.39
C LEU A 101 14.48 24.76 4.22
N LYS A 102 14.86 24.49 2.97
CA LYS A 102 16.20 24.05 2.60
C LYS A 102 16.89 25.21 1.92
N ALA A 103 18.02 25.63 2.44
CA ALA A 103 18.79 26.75 1.90
C ALA A 103 20.26 26.38 1.81
N LYS A 104 21.01 27.13 0.97
CA LYS A 104 22.46 27.17 1.04
C LYS A 104 22.87 28.06 2.23
N ALA A 105 23.96 27.71 2.88
CA ALA A 105 24.51 28.57 3.94
C ALA A 105 25.07 29.87 3.35
N ALA A 106 24.83 30.96 4.04
CA ALA A 106 25.54 32.21 3.85
C ALA A 106 26.68 32.32 4.86
N ALA A 107 27.71 33.11 4.58
CA ALA A 107 28.83 33.33 5.51
C ALA A 107 28.40 34.11 6.76
N ASN A 108 27.45 35.01 6.61
CA ASN A 108 26.85 35.81 7.67
C ASN A 108 25.40 36.17 7.35
N ALA A 109 24.69 36.81 8.29
CA ALA A 109 23.29 37.18 8.14
C ALA A 109 23.05 38.24 7.06
N GLU A 110 24.03 39.12 6.82
CA GLU A 110 23.94 40.22 5.86
C GLU A 110 24.03 39.74 4.40
N GLU A 111 24.72 38.61 4.19
CA GLU A 111 24.84 37.96 2.87
C GLU A 111 23.68 37.02 2.56
N PHE A 112 22.81 36.78 3.54
CA PHE A 112 21.66 35.92 3.32
C PHE A 112 20.63 36.62 2.44
N THR A 113 20.29 35.99 1.30
CA THR A 113 19.22 36.43 0.40
C THR A 113 18.22 35.28 0.20
N THR A 114 16.99 35.63 -0.18
CA THR A 114 15.93 34.62 -0.44
C THR A 114 16.30 33.66 -1.58
N ASP A 115 17.20 34.04 -2.48
CA ASP A 115 17.70 33.19 -3.58
C ASP A 115 18.50 31.96 -3.08
N LEU A 116 18.98 32.04 -1.86
CA LEU A 116 19.65 30.92 -1.19
C LEU A 116 18.67 29.84 -0.75
N ILE A 117 17.35 30.14 -0.64
CA ILE A 117 16.31 29.17 -0.35
C ILE A 117 16.09 28.30 -1.61
N LYS A 118 16.38 27.02 -1.49
CA LYS A 118 16.32 26.07 -2.62
C LYS A 118 15.03 25.28 -2.69
N ASP A 119 14.40 25.05 -1.54
CA ASP A 119 13.20 24.22 -1.46
C ASP A 119 12.39 24.54 -0.20
N VAL A 120 11.07 24.35 -0.31
CA VAL A 120 10.13 24.43 0.81
C VAL A 120 9.50 23.07 0.98
N ALA A 121 9.86 22.36 2.02
CA ALA A 121 9.33 21.03 2.28
C ALA A 121 8.19 21.09 3.29
N VAL A 122 7.03 20.53 2.92
CA VAL A 122 5.94 20.28 3.86
C VAL A 122 6.31 19.09 4.74
N ARG A 123 6.17 19.26 6.04
CA ARG A 123 6.43 18.26 7.07
C ARG A 123 5.16 17.94 7.82
N TRP A 124 5.03 16.69 8.22
CA TRP A 124 3.99 16.23 9.10
C TRP A 124 4.60 15.62 10.38
N SER A 125 4.11 16.09 11.53
CA SER A 125 4.44 15.52 12.83
C SER A 125 3.23 14.77 13.36
N PRO A 126 3.29 13.44 13.48
CA PRO A 126 2.17 12.64 13.94
C PRO A 126 1.78 12.97 15.36
N SER A 127 0.50 12.83 15.67
CA SER A 127 -0.02 12.87 17.05
C SER A 127 0.44 11.66 17.86
N GLN A 128 0.10 11.65 19.16
CA GLN A 128 0.41 10.52 20.02
C GLN A 128 -0.27 9.23 19.56
N GLN A 129 -1.47 9.29 18.99
CA GLN A 129 -2.17 8.12 18.45
C GLN A 129 -1.35 7.41 17.37
N PHE A 130 -0.80 8.17 16.42
CA PHE A 130 0.03 7.59 15.35
C PHE A 130 1.41 7.14 15.84
N LYS A 131 1.97 7.76 16.87
CA LYS A 131 3.24 7.34 17.49
C LYS A 131 3.10 6.02 18.24
N SER A 132 1.94 5.73 18.80
CA SER A 132 1.69 4.51 19.56
C SER A 132 1.26 3.30 18.72
N LEU A 133 1.15 3.42 17.41
CA LEU A 133 0.76 2.32 16.49
C LEU A 133 1.56 1.03 16.72
N LYS A 134 2.83 1.13 17.12
CA LYS A 134 3.65 -0.04 17.44
C LYS A 134 3.04 -0.91 18.54
N ASN A 135 2.36 -0.31 19.51
CA ASN A 135 1.80 -1.04 20.65
C ASN A 135 0.57 -1.87 20.27
N GLU A 136 -0.10 -1.47 19.18
CA GLU A 136 -1.31 -2.10 18.66
C GLU A 136 -1.02 -3.01 17.46
N ALA A 137 0.15 -2.80 16.81
CA ALA A 137 0.51 -3.48 15.59
C ALA A 137 0.87 -4.95 15.83
N THR A 138 0.30 -5.83 15.02
CA THR A 138 0.79 -7.18 14.80
C THR A 138 1.56 -7.23 13.49
N PHE A 139 2.46 -8.21 13.32
CA PHE A 139 3.34 -8.27 12.15
C PHE A 139 3.28 -9.65 11.51
N THR A 140 3.15 -9.69 10.18
CA THR A 140 3.13 -10.94 9.41
C THR A 140 4.24 -10.92 8.37
N TYR A 141 5.07 -11.94 8.38
CA TYR A 141 6.09 -12.13 7.34
C TYR A 141 5.44 -12.59 6.02
N VAL A 142 5.72 -11.88 4.94
CA VAL A 142 5.12 -12.17 3.61
C VAL A 142 6.17 -12.38 2.50
N GLY A 143 7.45 -12.35 2.83
CA GLY A 143 8.53 -12.41 1.85
C GLY A 143 8.71 -11.10 1.06
N SER A 144 9.73 -11.04 0.21
CA SER A 144 9.97 -9.90 -0.68
C SER A 144 8.99 -9.90 -1.85
N ARG A 145 8.82 -8.75 -2.51
CA ARG A 145 8.00 -8.66 -3.74
C ARG A 145 8.50 -9.57 -4.85
N GLU A 146 9.80 -9.74 -4.94
CA GLU A 146 10.44 -10.63 -5.90
C GLU A 146 10.10 -12.09 -5.62
N SER A 147 10.29 -12.56 -4.39
CA SER A 147 9.92 -13.93 -3.99
C SER A 147 8.42 -14.20 -4.11
N GLN A 148 7.56 -13.20 -3.87
CA GLN A 148 6.12 -13.32 -4.10
C GLN A 148 5.77 -13.39 -5.58
N ALA A 149 6.48 -12.66 -6.45
CA ALA A 149 6.27 -12.73 -7.89
C ALA A 149 6.70 -14.09 -8.45
N GLU A 150 7.84 -14.60 -8.02
CA GLU A 150 8.32 -15.94 -8.38
C GLU A 150 7.36 -17.04 -7.93
N ALA A 151 6.87 -16.97 -6.69
CA ALA A 151 5.90 -17.93 -6.17
C ALA A 151 4.58 -17.92 -6.98
N ARG A 152 4.09 -16.73 -7.36
CA ARG A 152 2.88 -16.60 -8.21
C ARG A 152 3.11 -17.15 -9.61
N LYS A 153 4.30 -16.95 -10.18
CA LYS A 153 4.66 -17.49 -11.50
C LYS A 153 4.69 -19.02 -11.47
N ALA A 154 5.37 -19.58 -10.48
CA ALA A 154 5.46 -21.03 -10.28
C ALA A 154 4.08 -21.67 -10.06
N GLU A 155 3.20 -21.03 -9.28
CA GLU A 155 1.83 -21.53 -9.05
C GLU A 155 1.00 -21.47 -10.34
N LYS A 156 1.10 -20.41 -11.12
CA LYS A 156 0.42 -20.30 -12.41
C LYS A 156 0.89 -21.37 -13.41
N GLU A 157 2.18 -21.63 -13.48
CA GLU A 157 2.75 -22.69 -14.31
C GLU A 157 2.26 -24.06 -13.88
N ARG A 158 2.21 -24.32 -12.57
CA ARG A 158 1.65 -25.57 -12.00
C ARG A 158 0.18 -25.74 -12.36
N LEU A 159 -0.65 -24.71 -12.20
CA LEU A 159 -2.07 -24.76 -12.54
C LEU A 159 -2.30 -25.00 -14.03
N ASN A 160 -1.52 -24.36 -14.90
CA ASN A 160 -1.60 -24.59 -16.34
C ASN A 160 -1.19 -26.03 -16.72
N ALA A 161 -0.15 -26.57 -16.08
CA ALA A 161 0.25 -27.97 -16.30
C ALA A 161 -0.82 -28.96 -15.87
N LEU A 162 -1.54 -28.71 -14.77
CA LEU A 162 -2.66 -29.53 -14.32
C LEU A 162 -3.87 -29.45 -15.26
N ALA A 163 -4.17 -28.24 -15.78
CA ALA A 163 -5.26 -28.05 -16.74
C ALA A 163 -5.04 -28.79 -18.06
N THR A 164 -3.76 -28.94 -18.48
CA THR A 164 -3.40 -29.68 -19.73
C THR A 164 -3.41 -31.21 -19.53
N GLN A 165 -3.49 -31.69 -18.30
CA GLN A 165 -3.52 -33.13 -17.97
C GLN A 165 -4.93 -33.71 -17.80
N GLN A 166 -6.00 -32.89 -17.91
CA GLN A 166 -7.36 -33.45 -17.95
C GLN A 166 -7.60 -34.07 -19.32
N PRO A 167 -7.89 -35.39 -19.41
CA PRO A 167 -8.32 -36.02 -20.66
C PRO A 167 -9.64 -35.39 -21.09
N GLY A 168 -9.75 -35.04 -22.38
CA GLY A 168 -11.00 -34.54 -22.92
C GLY A 168 -12.16 -35.51 -22.65
N GLU A 169 -13.20 -35.04 -22.00
CA GLU A 169 -14.49 -35.68 -22.04
C GLU A 169 -14.97 -35.59 -23.49
N GLU A 170 -15.08 -36.77 -24.12
CA GLU A 170 -15.74 -36.93 -25.42
C GLU A 170 -17.16 -36.36 -25.28
N SER A 171 -17.48 -35.41 -26.11
CA SER A 171 -18.87 -34.98 -26.32
C SER A 171 -19.67 -36.15 -26.87
N PRO A 172 -20.89 -36.44 -26.34
CA PRO A 172 -21.76 -37.42 -27.00
C PRO A 172 -22.17 -36.88 -28.37
N GLU A 173 -21.94 -37.70 -29.39
CA GLU A 173 -22.48 -37.51 -30.72
C GLU A 173 -24.02 -37.51 -30.61
N ASP A 174 -24.64 -36.35 -30.89
CA ASP A 174 -26.07 -36.27 -31.16
C ASP A 174 -26.34 -36.97 -32.51
N GLY A 175 -26.94 -38.14 -32.42
CA GLY A 175 -27.44 -38.88 -33.58
C GLY A 175 -28.58 -38.12 -34.25
N ASP A 176 -28.40 -37.94 -35.55
CA ASP A 176 -29.44 -37.61 -36.51
C ASP A 176 -30.57 -38.61 -36.40
N ASP A 177 -31.78 -38.15 -36.19
CA ASP A 177 -32.98 -38.84 -36.61
C ASP A 177 -33.89 -37.86 -37.35
N ASP A 178 -33.89 -38.04 -38.68
CA ASP A 178 -34.91 -37.59 -39.60
C ASP A 178 -36.30 -38.08 -39.19
N GLU A 179 -37.27 -37.25 -39.09
CA GLU A 179 -38.64 -37.62 -39.55
C GLU A 179 -39.42 -36.40 -40.05
N GLN A 180 -39.82 -36.56 -41.26
CA GLN A 180 -40.78 -35.80 -42.05
C GLN A 180 -42.16 -35.74 -41.41
N GLY A 181 -42.84 -34.65 -41.58
CA GLY A 181 -44.29 -34.62 -41.33
C GLY A 181 -44.89 -33.25 -41.57
N GLY A 182 -45.20 -32.95 -42.79
CA GLY A 182 -46.01 -31.82 -43.18
C GLY A 182 -47.42 -31.83 -42.63
N THR A 183 -48.04 -30.68 -42.55
CA THR A 183 -49.39 -30.37 -43.09
C THR A 183 -49.70 -28.89 -42.86
N ASN A 184 -50.19 -28.31 -43.93
CA ASN A 184 -50.89 -27.04 -44.09
C ASN A 184 -52.05 -26.81 -43.10
N LEU A 185 -52.41 -25.54 -43.02
CA LEU A 185 -53.72 -24.86 -42.98
C LEU A 185 -53.80 -23.88 -41.79
N GLU A 186 -54.03 -22.75 -42.02
CA GLU A 186 -54.84 -21.58 -42.38
C GLU A 186 -54.28 -20.32 -41.76
#